data_72671411cd4acba1411e4f21ddb49a0f
#
_entry.id   72671411cd4acba1411e4f21ddb49a0f
#
_cell.length_a   1.000
_cell.length_b   1.000
_cell.length_c   1.000
_cell.angle_alpha   90.00
_cell.angle_beta   90.00
_cell.angle_gamma   90.00
#
_symmetry.space_group_name_H-M   'P 1'
#
loop_
_entity.id
_entity.type
_entity.pdbx_description
1 polymer ?
#
loop_
_entity_poly.entity_id
_entity_poly.type
_entity_poly.pdbx_seq_one_letter_code
_entity_poly.pdbx_strand_id
1 'polypeptide(L)'
;MTAQDYERLDLWLWHARVCRHRQDCAALIEKGAVRINRQVTRKPHSKIRVGDVLGLPGHPRPEVRIWRVVALASRRGSASDAALLYEVITENQGES
;
A
#
# COMPACT_ATOMS: atom_id res chain seq x y z
N MET A 1 24.66 -5.86 -5.31
CA MET A 1 24.06 -5.88 -5.03
C MET A 1 23.11 -5.98 -4.83
N THR A 2 22.85 -6.00 -4.29
CA THR A 2 21.74 -6.42 -4.21
C THR A 2 20.67 -5.50 -3.93
N ALA A 3 19.84 -5.19 -4.72
CA ALA A 3 18.70 -4.38 -4.44
C ALA A 3 17.82 -5.12 -3.47
N GLN A 4 17.21 -4.41 -2.57
CA GLN A 4 16.20 -4.98 -1.75
C GLN A 4 15.03 -5.36 -2.61
N ASP A 5 14.47 -6.52 -2.39
CA ASP A 5 13.29 -6.95 -3.11
C ASP A 5 12.03 -6.80 -2.26
N TYR A 6 12.11 -6.10 -1.14
CA TYR A 6 10.97 -5.83 -0.29
C TYR A 6 11.09 -4.45 0.34
N GLU A 7 9.98 -3.99 0.89
CA GLU A 7 9.94 -2.72 1.61
C GLU A 7 9.00 -2.88 2.79
N ARG A 8 9.23 -2.12 3.86
CA ARG A 8 8.30 -2.12 4.99
C ARG A 8 6.97 -1.52 4.54
N LEU A 9 5.90 -2.12 5.00
CA LEU A 9 4.57 -1.68 4.60
C LEU A 9 4.31 -0.22 4.96
N ASP A 10 4.66 0.19 6.19
CA ASP A 10 4.42 1.57 6.62
C ASP A 10 5.18 2.57 5.75
N LEU A 11 6.41 2.26 5.39
CA LEU A 11 7.20 3.12 4.52
C LEU A 11 6.62 3.18 3.12
N TRP A 12 6.25 2.02 2.57
CA TRP A 12 5.72 1.98 1.21
C TRP A 12 4.42 2.77 1.12
N LEU A 13 3.53 2.62 2.11
CA LEU A 13 2.28 3.37 2.12
C LEU A 13 2.53 4.87 2.18
N TRP A 14 3.52 5.27 2.94
CA TRP A 14 3.89 6.67 3.03
C TRP A 14 4.48 7.17 1.72
N HIS A 15 5.35 6.38 1.09
CA HIS A 15 5.91 6.73 -0.22
C HIS A 15 4.81 6.81 -1.28
N ALA A 16 3.81 5.97 -1.18
CA ALA A 16 2.67 5.96 -2.11
C ALA A 16 1.64 7.03 -1.78
N ARG A 17 1.91 7.83 -0.75
CA ARG A 17 1.07 8.97 -0.34
C ARG A 17 -0.32 8.56 0.13
N VAL A 18 -0.42 7.39 0.75
CA VAL A 18 -1.67 6.95 1.36
C VAL A 18 -2.00 7.85 2.55
N CYS A 19 -0.99 8.22 3.31
CA CYS A 19 -1.14 9.13 4.45
C CYS A 19 -0.14 10.25 4.34
N ARG A 20 -0.47 11.37 4.98
CA ARG A 20 0.41 12.52 5.00
C ARG A 20 1.68 12.27 5.82
N HIS A 21 1.54 11.55 6.92
CA HIS A 21 2.66 11.26 7.81
C HIS A 21 2.84 9.76 7.92
N ARG A 22 4.11 9.34 8.05
CA ARG A 22 4.43 7.93 8.15
C ARG A 22 3.77 7.28 9.37
N GLN A 23 3.74 8.02 10.49
CA GLN A 23 3.13 7.48 11.70
C GLN A 23 1.63 7.22 11.54
N ASP A 24 0.97 7.98 10.67
CA ASP A 24 -0.44 7.73 10.38
C ASP A 24 -0.62 6.44 9.61
N CYS A 25 0.32 6.13 8.72
CA CYS A 25 0.28 4.86 8.01
C CYS A 25 0.47 3.70 8.99
N ALA A 26 1.41 3.86 9.92
CA ALA A 26 1.63 2.83 10.93
C ALA A 26 0.38 2.61 11.77
N ALA A 27 -0.31 3.70 12.13
CA ALA A 27 -1.53 3.59 12.92
C ALA A 27 -2.64 2.86 12.17
N LEU A 28 -2.76 3.10 10.86
CA LEU A 28 -3.74 2.38 10.05
C LEU A 28 -3.47 0.88 10.08
N ILE A 29 -2.20 0.51 9.96
CA ILE A 29 -1.82 -0.90 9.96
C ILE A 29 -2.11 -1.52 11.32
N GLU A 30 -1.74 -0.81 12.40
CA GLU A 30 -1.89 -1.35 13.74
C GLU A 30 -3.34 -1.59 14.12
N LYS A 31 -4.26 -0.82 13.58
CA LYS A 31 -5.67 -1.05 13.90
C LYS A 31 -6.33 -2.05 12.96
N GLY A 32 -5.54 -2.69 12.08
CA GLY A 32 -6.08 -3.75 11.23
C GLY A 32 -6.81 -3.29 10.00
N ALA A 33 -6.55 -2.05 9.56
CA ALA A 33 -7.25 -1.49 8.41
C ALA A 33 -6.60 -1.86 7.08
N VAL A 34 -5.44 -2.52 7.11
CA VAL A 34 -4.68 -2.83 5.90
C VAL A 34 -4.55 -4.34 5.76
N ARG A 35 -4.70 -4.83 4.54
CA ARG A 35 -4.51 -6.25 4.24
C ARG A 35 -3.43 -6.41 3.20
N ILE A 36 -2.68 -7.51 3.31
CA ILE A 36 -1.71 -7.92 2.31
C ILE A 36 -2.19 -9.25 1.77
N ASN A 37 -2.46 -9.31 0.47
CA ASN A 37 -2.94 -10.53 -0.17
C ASN A 37 -4.13 -11.12 0.58
N ARG A 38 -5.08 -10.25 0.95
CA ARG A 38 -6.33 -10.59 1.63
C ARG A 38 -6.21 -10.93 3.10
N GLN A 39 -5.00 -10.85 3.67
CA GLN A 39 -4.83 -11.12 5.09
C GLN A 39 -4.57 -9.85 5.85
N VAL A 40 -5.30 -9.63 6.93
CA VAL A 40 -5.09 -8.47 7.78
C VAL A 40 -3.72 -8.55 8.42
N THR A 41 -2.99 -7.46 8.39
CA THR A 41 -1.75 -7.34 9.14
C THR A 41 -1.88 -6.17 10.10
N ARG A 42 -1.27 -6.31 11.28
CA ARG A 42 -1.22 -5.22 12.26
C ARG A 42 0.21 -4.80 12.55
N LYS A 43 1.15 -5.28 11.74
CA LYS A 43 2.56 -4.99 11.94
C LYS A 43 3.05 -4.00 10.90
N PRO A 44 3.35 -2.75 11.29
CA PRO A 44 3.82 -1.75 10.33
C PRO A 44 5.06 -2.16 9.56
N HIS A 45 5.87 -3.01 10.17
CA HIS A 45 7.11 -3.49 9.54
C HIS A 45 6.91 -4.72 8.66
N SER A 46 5.68 -5.12 8.39
CA SER A 46 5.43 -6.22 7.47
C SER A 46 6.13 -5.93 6.14
N LYS A 47 6.68 -6.97 5.53
CA LYS A 47 7.40 -6.83 4.28
C LYS A 47 6.47 -6.99 3.11
N ILE A 48 6.57 -6.10 2.14
CA ILE A 48 5.82 -6.23 0.90
C ILE A 48 6.79 -6.25 -0.27
N ARG A 49 6.35 -6.85 -1.35
CA ARG A 49 7.14 -7.00 -2.56
C ARG A 49 6.33 -6.62 -3.76
N VAL A 50 7.00 -6.37 -4.86
CA VAL A 50 6.31 -6.15 -6.13
C VAL A 50 5.42 -7.35 -6.42
N GLY A 51 4.18 -7.09 -6.79
CA GLY A 51 3.20 -8.13 -7.05
C GLY A 51 2.21 -8.36 -5.93
N ASP A 52 2.54 -7.90 -4.71
CA ASP A 52 1.61 -8.04 -3.59
C ASP A 52 0.39 -7.15 -3.84
N VAL A 53 -0.76 -7.61 -3.37
CA VAL A 53 -2.01 -6.88 -3.50
C VAL A 53 -2.42 -6.39 -2.12
N LEU A 54 -2.65 -5.10 -2.01
CA LEU A 54 -2.97 -4.47 -0.73
C LEU A 54 -4.44 -4.04 -0.71
N GLY A 55 -5.10 -4.29 0.41
CA GLY A 55 -6.43 -3.76 0.66
C GLY A 55 -6.31 -2.60 1.61
N LEU A 56 -6.78 -1.42 1.22
CA LEU A 56 -6.65 -0.18 1.98
C LEU A 56 -8.02 0.41 2.25
N PRO A 57 -8.16 1.13 3.37
CA PRO A 57 -9.45 1.78 3.64
C PRO A 57 -9.71 2.86 2.59
N GLY A 58 -10.95 2.98 2.18
CA GLY A 58 -11.33 4.00 1.22
C GLY A 58 -11.43 5.36 1.87
N HIS A 59 -11.31 6.41 1.06
CA HIS A 59 -11.46 7.77 1.52
C HIS A 59 -11.78 8.64 0.31
N PRO A 60 -12.81 9.45 0.40
CA PRO A 60 -13.69 9.72 1.54
C PRO A 60 -14.78 8.66 1.76
N ARG A 61 -14.87 7.68 0.89
CA ARG A 61 -15.88 6.64 0.98
C ARG A 61 -15.34 5.43 1.74
N PRO A 62 -16.22 4.65 2.35
CA PRO A 62 -15.77 3.49 3.12
C PRO A 62 -15.34 2.30 2.27
N GLU A 63 -15.50 2.36 0.96
CA GLU A 63 -15.11 1.23 0.12
C GLU A 63 -13.63 0.98 0.20
N VAL A 64 -13.26 -0.29 0.19
CA VAL A 64 -11.87 -0.68 0.24
C VAL A 64 -11.22 -0.39 -1.12
N ARG A 65 -10.01 0.15 -1.07
CA ARG A 65 -9.20 0.34 -2.27
C ARG A 65 -8.29 -0.87 -2.40
N ILE A 66 -8.19 -1.43 -3.60
CA ILE A 66 -7.33 -2.57 -3.86
C ILE A 66 -6.23 -2.12 -4.79
N TRP A 67 -4.99 -2.22 -4.33
CA TRP A 67 -3.82 -1.77 -5.09
C TRP A 67 -2.83 -2.90 -5.24
N ARG A 68 -2.29 -3.08 -6.44
CA ARG A 68 -1.17 -3.99 -6.63
C ARG A 68 0.11 -3.18 -6.53
N VAL A 69 1.09 -3.70 -5.80
CA VAL A 69 2.41 -3.08 -5.71
C VAL A 69 3.14 -3.31 -7.01
N VAL A 70 3.47 -2.24 -7.71
CA VAL A 70 4.15 -2.31 -9.00
C VAL A 70 5.63 -2.01 -8.85
N ALA A 71 5.97 -1.14 -7.92
CA ALA A 71 7.36 -0.76 -7.70
C ALA A 71 7.58 -0.41 -6.24
N LEU A 72 8.79 -0.59 -5.78
CA LEU A 72 9.20 -0.16 -4.46
C LEU A 72 9.83 1.22 -4.58
N ALA A 73 9.95 1.93 -3.46
CA ALA A 73 10.49 3.28 -3.46
C ALA A 73 11.54 3.42 -2.38
N SER A 74 12.51 4.28 -2.62
CA SER A 74 13.54 4.56 -1.63
C SER A 74 13.29 5.88 -0.92
N ARG A 75 12.31 6.66 -1.37
CA ARG A 75 12.00 7.94 -0.75
C ARG A 75 10.60 8.38 -1.18
N ARG A 76 10.05 9.32 -0.43
CA ARG A 76 8.76 9.89 -0.77
C ARG A 76 8.95 10.93 -1.85
N GLY A 77 8.37 10.70 -3.00
CA GLY A 77 8.44 11.63 -4.11
C GLY A 77 7.18 12.48 -4.24
N SER A 78 6.99 13.02 -5.41
CA SER A 78 5.79 13.80 -5.73
C SER A 78 4.59 12.87 -5.85
N ALA A 79 3.40 13.47 -6.00
CA ALA A 79 2.19 12.67 -6.23
C ALA A 79 2.30 11.87 -7.53
N SER A 80 2.94 12.45 -8.56
CA SER A 80 3.14 11.72 -9.81
C SER A 80 4.04 10.51 -9.61
N ASP A 81 5.10 10.68 -8.83
CA ASP A 81 6.00 9.57 -8.54
C ASP A 81 5.27 8.48 -7.77
N ALA A 82 4.43 8.87 -6.81
CA ALA A 82 3.69 7.91 -6.02
C ALA A 82 2.77 7.06 -6.88
N ALA A 83 2.16 7.66 -7.88
CA ALA A 83 1.23 6.95 -8.75
C ALA A 83 1.92 5.85 -9.55
N LEU A 84 3.25 5.90 -9.67
CA LEU A 84 4.00 4.86 -10.38
C LEU A 84 4.29 3.64 -9.50
N LEU A 85 3.97 3.70 -8.22
CA LEU A 85 4.28 2.62 -7.30
C LEU A 85 3.19 1.55 -7.27
N TYR A 86 2.00 1.87 -7.74
CA TYR A 86 0.88 0.94 -7.61
C TYR A 86 -0.03 1.00 -8.82
N GLU A 87 -0.84 -0.05 -8.93
CA GLU A 87 -1.87 -0.14 -9.94
C GLU A 87 -3.19 -0.37 -9.21
N VAL A 88 -4.20 0.43 -9.52
CA VAL A 88 -5.51 0.27 -8.90
C VAL A 88 -6.18 -0.94 -9.55
N ILE A 89 -6.64 -1.87 -8.72
CA ILE A 89 -7.35 -3.03 -9.21
C ILE A 89 -8.84 -2.80 -9.07
N THR A 90 -9.51 -2.82 -10.20
CA THR A 90 -10.95 -2.65 -10.21
C THR A 90 -11.59 -4.01 -10.17
N GLU A 91 -12.28 -4.25 -9.09
CA GLU A 91 -12.80 -5.50 -8.95
C GLU A 91 -14.05 -5.77 -9.64
N ASN A 92 -14.60 -5.01 -10.15
CA ASN A 92 -15.78 -5.26 -10.70
C ASN A 92 -15.80 -5.58 -12.01
N GLN A 93 -15.53 -5.77 -12.27
CA GLN A 93 -15.70 -5.97 -13.16
C GLN A 93 -16.24 -6.84 -13.52
N GLY A 94 -16.64 -6.90 -13.73
CA GLY A 94 -17.10 -7.54 -13.92
C GLY A 94 -17.27 -8.36 -14.08
N GLU A 95 -17.38 -8.57 -14.06
CA GLU A 95 -17.56 -9.22 -14.07
C GLU A 95 -17.87 -9.70 -14.08
N SER A 96 -17.92 -9.74 -14.40
CA SER A 96 -18.33 -10.09 -14.36
C SER A 96 -18.58 -10.39 -14.27
#